data_110b847d3df811bb50e2132592bff607
#
_entry.id   110b847d3df811bb50e2132592bff607
#
_cell.length_a   1.000
_cell.length_b   1.000
_cell.length_c   1.000
_cell.angle_alpha   90.00
_cell.angle_beta   90.00
_cell.angle_gamma   90.00
#
_symmetry.space_group_name_H-M   'P 1'
#
loop_
_entity.id
_entity.type
_entity.pdbx_description
1 polymer ?
#
loop_
_entity_poly.entity_id
_entity_poly.type
_entity_poly.pdbx_seq_one_letter_code
_entity_poly.pdbx_strand_id
1 'polypeptide(L)'
;MEKLIIAGREFNSRLFLGTGKFNSNEIMEQSILASGTEMVTVAMKRIELDNEEDDMLKHIRHPHIQLLPNTSGVRTAEEAVFAAQMAREAFGTNWLKLEIHPDPRYLLPDLSLIHISEPTRLQLIS
;
A
#
# COMPACT_ATOMS: atom_id res chain seq x y z
N MET A 1 -16.62 -19.73 9.82
CA MET A 1 -16.51 -18.63 8.84
C MET A 1 -15.41 -18.91 7.85
N GLU A 2 -15.69 -18.78 6.58
CA GLU A 2 -14.67 -18.96 5.56
C GLU A 2 -13.60 -17.87 5.68
N LYS A 3 -12.35 -18.28 5.55
CA LYS A 3 -11.25 -17.34 5.52
C LYS A 3 -11.21 -16.60 4.19
N LEU A 4 -10.81 -15.34 4.23
CA LEU A 4 -10.55 -14.58 3.03
C LEU A 4 -9.22 -15.01 2.46
N ILE A 5 -9.20 -15.36 1.17
CA ILE A 5 -7.97 -15.77 0.49
C ILE A 5 -7.70 -14.80 -0.65
N ILE A 6 -6.54 -14.16 -0.63
CA ILE A 6 -6.10 -13.26 -1.70
C ILE A 6 -4.68 -13.65 -2.08
N ALA A 7 -4.44 -13.89 -3.36
CA ALA A 7 -3.13 -14.26 -3.89
C ALA A 7 -2.49 -15.42 -3.11
N GLY A 8 -3.30 -16.40 -2.73
CA GLY A 8 -2.84 -17.58 -2.01
C GLY A 8 -2.62 -17.38 -0.52
N ARG A 9 -2.78 -16.16 0.00
CA ARG A 9 -2.63 -15.88 1.42
C ARG A 9 -3.99 -15.87 2.11
N GLU A 10 -4.10 -16.56 3.22
CA GLU A 10 -5.31 -16.61 4.03
C GLU A 10 -5.31 -15.50 5.07
N PHE A 11 -6.48 -14.86 5.23
CA PHE A 11 -6.67 -13.82 6.22
C PHE A 11 -7.78 -14.23 7.20
N ASN A 12 -7.50 -14.12 8.49
CA ASN A 12 -8.49 -14.33 9.52
C ASN A 12 -9.35 -13.08 9.74
N SER A 13 -8.78 -11.91 9.47
CA SER A 13 -9.48 -10.65 9.58
C SER A 13 -9.84 -10.12 8.19
N ARG A 14 -11.05 -9.59 8.05
CA ARG A 14 -11.49 -8.93 6.81
C ARG A 14 -11.34 -7.41 6.90
N LEU A 15 -10.78 -6.91 7.99
CA LEU A 15 -10.52 -5.49 8.18
C LEU A 15 -9.14 -5.13 7.63
N PHE A 16 -9.10 -4.21 6.68
CA PHE A 16 -7.86 -3.65 6.15
C PHE A 16 -7.78 -2.20 6.61
N LEU A 17 -6.66 -1.81 7.20
CA LEU A 17 -6.49 -0.46 7.73
C LEU A 17 -5.52 0.36 6.91
N GLY A 18 -5.82 1.66 6.84
CA GLY A 18 -4.89 2.65 6.32
C GLY A 18 -4.00 3.23 7.41
N THR A 19 -3.01 4.01 7.00
CA THR A 19 -2.04 4.62 7.91
C THR A 19 -2.17 6.13 7.99
N GLY A 20 -3.19 6.70 7.36
CA GLY A 20 -3.40 8.15 7.36
C GLY A 20 -4.12 8.66 8.60
N LYS A 21 -3.85 9.92 8.94
CA LYS A 21 -4.60 10.69 9.95
C LYS A 21 -4.45 10.21 11.39
N PHE A 22 -3.35 9.59 11.73
CA PHE A 22 -3.00 9.32 13.12
C PHE A 22 -2.13 10.44 13.69
N ASN A 23 -2.28 10.74 14.97
CA ASN A 23 -1.53 11.81 15.61
C ASN A 23 -0.05 11.48 15.78
N SER A 24 0.29 10.21 15.88
CA SER A 24 1.67 9.76 15.99
C SER A 24 1.80 8.35 15.46
N ASN A 25 3.04 7.93 15.19
CA ASN A 25 3.31 6.56 14.75
C ASN A 25 3.00 5.55 15.86
N GLU A 26 3.19 5.92 17.11
CA GLU A 26 2.90 5.06 18.25
C GLU A 26 1.39 4.80 18.37
N ILE A 27 0.58 5.83 18.22
CA ILE A 27 -0.88 5.70 18.26
C ILE A 27 -1.36 4.87 17.06
N MET A 28 -0.77 5.09 15.89
CA MET A 28 -1.06 4.32 14.70
C MET A 28 -0.80 2.82 14.94
N GLU A 29 0.36 2.48 15.46
CA GLU A 29 0.74 1.10 15.73
C GLU A 29 -0.21 0.46 16.75
N GLN A 30 -0.50 1.15 17.83
CA GLN A 30 -1.43 0.65 18.84
C GLN A 30 -2.81 0.37 18.27
N SER A 31 -3.29 1.26 17.40
CA SER A 31 -4.58 1.10 16.75
C SER A 31 -4.59 -0.10 15.81
N ILE A 32 -3.52 -0.26 15.03
CA ILE A 32 -3.38 -1.39 14.12
C ILE A 32 -3.38 -2.70 14.90
N LEU A 33 -2.60 -2.80 15.94
CA LEU A 33 -2.52 -4.03 16.74
C LEU A 33 -3.84 -4.33 17.45
N ALA A 34 -4.50 -3.31 17.98
CA ALA A 34 -5.77 -3.49 18.67
C ALA A 34 -6.89 -3.92 17.73
N SER A 35 -6.84 -3.52 16.46
CA SER A 35 -7.87 -3.84 15.48
C SER A 35 -7.88 -5.31 15.05
N GLY A 36 -6.77 -6.00 15.20
CA GLY A 36 -6.62 -7.36 14.70
C GLY A 36 -6.46 -7.45 13.18
N THR A 37 -6.21 -6.33 12.50
CA THR A 37 -6.00 -6.35 11.06
C THR A 37 -4.76 -7.14 10.68
N GLU A 38 -4.82 -7.77 9.51
CA GLU A 38 -3.69 -8.49 8.94
C GLU A 38 -3.23 -7.87 7.63
N MET A 39 -3.80 -6.74 7.23
CA MET A 39 -3.35 -5.99 6.06
C MET A 39 -3.42 -4.50 6.32
N VAL A 40 -2.33 -3.80 6.02
CA VAL A 40 -2.21 -2.35 6.24
C VAL A 40 -1.76 -1.68 4.95
N THR A 41 -2.50 -0.66 4.53
CA THR A 41 -2.16 0.09 3.32
C THR A 41 -1.28 1.29 3.66
N VAL A 42 -0.35 1.60 2.76
CA VAL A 42 0.59 2.71 2.92
C VAL A 42 0.70 3.46 1.61
N ALA A 43 0.47 4.77 1.64
CA ALA A 43 0.65 5.60 0.45
C ALA A 43 2.14 5.87 0.24
N MET A 44 2.64 5.58 -0.96
CA MET A 44 4.07 5.80 -1.28
C MET A 44 4.49 7.26 -1.14
N LYS A 45 3.60 8.19 -1.42
CA LYS A 45 3.90 9.61 -1.28
C LYS A 45 4.18 10.07 0.15
N ARG A 46 3.77 9.29 1.14
CA ARG A 46 3.96 9.64 2.55
C ARG A 46 5.26 9.12 3.11
N ILE A 47 6.00 8.35 2.32
CA ILE A 47 7.25 7.75 2.76
C ILE A 47 8.39 8.44 2.06
N GLU A 48 9.23 9.09 2.86
CA GLU A 48 10.49 9.64 2.38
C GLU A 48 11.57 8.62 2.68
N LEU A 49 12.02 7.94 1.62
CA LEU A 49 12.92 6.80 1.75
C LEU A 49 14.30 7.17 2.29
N ASP A 50 14.68 8.44 2.18
CA ASP A 50 15.99 8.93 2.59
C ASP A 50 15.99 9.56 3.99
N ASN A 51 14.85 9.50 4.70
CA ASN A 51 14.69 10.22 5.95
C ASN A 51 14.47 9.26 7.12
N GLU A 52 14.76 9.73 8.32
CA GLU A 52 14.48 9.03 9.56
C GLU A 52 12.99 8.70 9.75
N GLU A 53 12.13 9.21 8.90
CA GLU A 53 10.72 8.89 8.87
C GLU A 53 10.42 7.49 8.35
N ASP A 54 11.43 6.75 7.98
CA ASP A 54 11.40 5.30 8.00
C ASP A 54 10.89 4.76 9.33
N ASP A 55 10.81 5.63 10.31
CA ASP A 55 10.18 5.33 11.58
C ASP A 55 8.75 4.84 11.43
N MET A 56 8.01 5.37 10.46
CA MET A 56 6.67 4.89 10.17
C MET A 56 6.67 3.41 9.78
N LEU A 57 7.61 2.99 8.93
CA LEU A 57 7.71 1.60 8.50
C LEU A 57 7.98 0.66 9.66
N LYS A 58 8.80 1.08 10.61
CA LYS A 58 9.12 0.26 11.79
C LYS A 58 7.87 -0.04 12.61
N HIS A 59 6.95 0.91 12.67
CA HIS A 59 5.72 0.78 13.44
C HIS A 59 4.67 -0.11 12.78
N ILE A 60 4.80 -0.39 11.49
CA ILE A 60 3.82 -1.20 10.76
C ILE A 60 4.38 -2.55 10.31
N ARG A 61 5.67 -2.81 10.49
CA ARG A 61 6.27 -4.10 10.13
C ARG A 61 6.09 -5.10 11.24
N HIS A 62 5.09 -5.94 11.09
CA HIS A 62 4.81 -7.05 11.99
C HIS A 62 4.64 -8.33 11.18
N PRO A 63 5.10 -9.48 11.70
CA PRO A 63 5.07 -10.74 10.92
C PRO A 63 3.69 -11.15 10.44
N HIS A 64 2.65 -10.80 11.18
CA HIS A 64 1.27 -11.17 10.83
C HIS A 64 0.58 -10.15 9.92
N ILE A 65 1.24 -9.04 9.59
CA ILE A 65 0.66 -7.97 8.79
C ILE A 65 1.26 -7.97 7.39
N GLN A 66 0.39 -8.06 6.40
CA GLN A 66 0.76 -7.85 5.01
C GLN A 66 0.71 -6.35 4.70
N LEU A 67 1.84 -5.79 4.30
CA LEU A 67 1.85 -4.40 3.83
C LEU A 67 1.33 -4.33 2.42
N LEU A 68 0.50 -3.34 2.16
CA LEU A 68 -0.08 -3.08 0.86
C LEU A 68 0.22 -1.63 0.47
N PRO A 69 1.40 -1.36 -0.10
CA PRO A 69 1.69 -0.01 -0.57
C PRO A 69 0.76 0.37 -1.72
N ASN A 70 0.40 1.64 -1.80
CA ASN A 70 -0.43 2.13 -2.87
C ASN A 70 0.22 3.31 -3.59
N THR A 71 -0.17 3.50 -4.84
CA THR A 71 0.36 4.54 -5.71
C THR A 71 -0.55 5.76 -5.77
N SER A 72 -1.39 5.97 -4.76
CA SER A 72 -2.31 7.10 -4.72
C SER A 72 -1.60 8.42 -4.97
N GLY A 73 -2.19 9.23 -5.81
CA GLY A 73 -1.64 10.54 -6.14
C GLY A 73 -0.73 10.55 -7.37
N VAL A 74 -0.34 9.40 -7.93
CA VAL A 74 0.36 9.40 -9.21
C VAL A 74 -0.61 9.79 -10.32
N ARG A 75 -0.09 10.42 -11.37
CA ARG A 75 -0.92 11.04 -12.40
C ARG A 75 -0.84 10.33 -13.74
N THR A 76 0.19 9.53 -13.96
CA THR A 76 0.44 8.84 -15.21
C THR A 76 0.78 7.37 -14.95
N ALA A 77 0.66 6.55 -16.01
CA ALA A 77 1.05 5.15 -15.94
C ALA A 77 2.54 4.99 -15.64
N GLU A 78 3.38 5.83 -16.21
CA GLU A 78 4.82 5.77 -15.98
C GLU A 78 5.18 6.05 -14.52
N GLU A 79 4.54 7.05 -13.92
CA GLU A 79 4.72 7.34 -12.51
C GLU A 79 4.26 6.17 -11.64
N ALA A 80 3.15 5.54 -12.02
CA ALA A 80 2.63 4.41 -11.28
C ALA A 80 3.59 3.21 -11.33
N VAL A 81 4.15 2.91 -12.48
CA VAL A 81 5.13 1.83 -12.61
C VAL A 81 6.39 2.13 -11.79
N PHE A 82 6.86 3.36 -11.86
CA PHE A 82 8.03 3.77 -11.07
C PHE A 82 7.76 3.64 -9.57
N ALA A 83 6.60 4.13 -9.11
CA ALA A 83 6.21 4.02 -7.70
C ALA A 83 6.08 2.56 -7.27
N ALA A 84 5.55 1.70 -8.14
CA ALA A 84 5.42 0.28 -7.86
C ALA A 84 6.78 -0.39 -7.67
N GLN A 85 7.74 -0.06 -8.52
CA GLN A 85 9.09 -0.58 -8.40
C GLN A 85 9.76 -0.13 -7.11
N MET A 86 9.60 1.13 -6.75
CA MET A 86 10.11 1.66 -5.49
C MET A 86 9.47 0.98 -4.28
N ALA A 87 8.17 0.76 -4.35
CA ALA A 87 7.45 0.08 -3.27
C ALA A 87 7.96 -1.34 -3.07
N ARG A 88 8.20 -2.05 -4.15
CA ARG A 88 8.74 -3.40 -4.10
C ARG A 88 10.08 -3.45 -3.39
N GLU A 89 10.96 -2.51 -3.67
CA GLU A 89 12.27 -2.44 -3.03
C GLU A 89 12.16 -1.99 -1.57
N ALA A 90 11.38 -0.95 -1.32
CA ALA A 90 11.28 -0.36 0.01
C ALA A 90 10.57 -1.27 1.02
N PHE A 91 9.53 -1.95 0.58
CA PHE A 91 8.70 -2.77 1.47
C PHE A 91 9.01 -4.26 1.38
N GLY A 92 9.79 -4.68 0.40
CA GLY A 92 10.09 -6.09 0.21
C GLY A 92 8.87 -6.95 -0.11
N THR A 93 7.88 -6.39 -0.78
CA THR A 93 6.64 -7.09 -1.11
C THR A 93 6.26 -6.87 -2.57
N ASN A 94 5.58 -7.88 -3.14
CA ASN A 94 4.98 -7.77 -4.47
C ASN A 94 3.52 -7.32 -4.41
N TRP A 95 2.97 -7.13 -3.22
CA TRP A 95 1.62 -6.65 -3.06
C TRP A 95 1.58 -5.14 -3.32
N LEU A 96 0.64 -4.71 -4.14
CA LEU A 96 0.49 -3.32 -4.50
C LEU A 96 -0.97 -3.00 -4.79
N LYS A 97 -1.41 -1.85 -4.32
CA LYS A 97 -2.71 -1.30 -4.69
C LYS A 97 -2.47 -0.22 -5.73
N LEU A 98 -2.79 -0.52 -6.99
CA LEU A 98 -2.54 0.38 -8.10
C LEU A 98 -3.64 1.43 -8.23
N GLU A 99 -3.26 2.68 -8.17
CA GLU A 99 -4.16 3.82 -8.32
C GLU A 99 -3.49 4.88 -9.19
N ILE A 100 -4.24 5.47 -10.11
CA ILE A 100 -3.77 6.57 -10.95
C ILE A 100 -4.83 7.66 -10.93
N HIS A 101 -4.45 8.85 -10.52
CA HIS A 101 -5.35 10.00 -10.36
C HIS A 101 -4.83 11.16 -11.21
N PRO A 102 -5.26 11.28 -12.49
CA PRO A 102 -4.73 12.33 -13.37
C PRO A 102 -5.03 13.74 -12.87
N ASP A 103 -6.15 13.94 -12.20
CA ASP A 103 -6.50 15.21 -11.60
C ASP A 103 -6.34 15.16 -10.09
N PRO A 104 -5.31 15.84 -9.52
CA PRO A 104 -5.05 15.77 -8.09
C PRO A 104 -6.15 16.41 -7.24
N ARG A 105 -7.01 17.24 -7.84
CA ARG A 105 -8.07 17.92 -7.09
C ARG A 105 -9.22 16.98 -6.74
N TYR A 106 -9.50 16.02 -7.60
CA TYR A 106 -10.65 15.15 -7.45
C TYR A 106 -10.30 13.73 -7.03
N LEU A 107 -9.04 13.33 -7.19
CA LEU A 107 -8.56 11.98 -6.88
C LEU A 107 -9.43 10.89 -7.53
N LEU A 108 -9.89 11.16 -8.76
CA LEU A 108 -10.67 10.19 -9.52
C LEU A 108 -9.71 9.29 -10.29
N PRO A 109 -9.81 7.95 -10.13
CA PRO A 109 -8.91 7.05 -10.83
C PRO A 109 -9.22 6.98 -12.32
N ASP A 110 -8.17 6.83 -13.13
CA ASP A 110 -8.31 6.60 -14.56
C ASP A 110 -7.99 5.14 -14.86
N LEU A 111 -9.03 4.36 -15.17
CA LEU A 111 -8.89 2.92 -15.39
C LEU A 111 -8.10 2.61 -16.67
N SER A 112 -8.14 3.48 -17.68
CA SER A 112 -7.39 3.25 -18.92
C SER A 112 -5.89 3.30 -18.64
N LEU A 113 -5.42 4.20 -17.78
CA LEU A 113 -4.03 4.28 -17.40
C LEU A 113 -3.61 3.09 -16.55
N ILE A 114 -4.52 2.56 -15.74
CA ILE A 114 -4.26 1.35 -14.96
C ILE A 114 -4.05 0.17 -15.91
N HIS A 115 -4.86 0.02 -16.94
CA HIS A 115 -4.68 -1.03 -17.94
C HIS A 115 -3.36 -0.92 -18.69
N ILE A 116 -2.92 0.29 -19.02
CA ILE A 116 -1.62 0.51 -19.65
C ILE A 116 -0.48 0.05 -18.76
N SER A 117 -0.64 0.16 -17.45
CA SER A 117 0.38 -0.25 -16.48
C SER A 117 0.46 -1.77 -16.29
N GLU A 118 -0.61 -2.49 -16.60
CA GLU A 118 -0.70 -3.95 -16.46
C GLU A 118 -0.34 -4.67 -17.75
N PRO A 119 -0.14 -5.96 -17.67
CA PRO A 119 0.36 -6.75 -16.54
C PRO A 119 1.86 -6.93 -16.62
N THR A 120 2.42 -6.65 -17.80
CA THR A 120 3.83 -6.93 -18.08
C THR A 120 4.78 -6.07 -17.27
N ARG A 121 4.35 -4.88 -16.89
CA ARG A 121 5.17 -3.95 -16.13
C ARG A 121 5.03 -4.11 -14.63
N LEU A 122 3.91 -4.71 -14.20
CA LEU A 122 3.59 -4.89 -12.79
C LEU A 122 3.42 -6.37 -12.44
N GLN A 123 4.29 -7.22 -12.96
CA GLN A 123 4.32 -8.65 -12.62
C GLN A 123 4.56 -8.93 -11.15
N LEU A 124 4.76 -7.93 -10.35
CA LEU A 124 4.87 -7.99 -8.91
C LEU A 124 3.53 -8.22 -8.24
N ILE A 125 2.43 -8.07 -8.94
CA ILE A 125 1.10 -8.33 -8.40
C ILE A 125 0.71 -9.74 -8.84
N SER A 126 0.67 -10.62 -7.91
CA SER A 126 0.32 -12.00 -8.18
C SER A 126 -1.14 -12.28 -7.84
#